data_37686725573bb725949a5dbb196ea1e4
#
_entry.id   37686725573bb725949a5dbb196ea1e4
#
_cell.length_a   1.000
_cell.length_b   1.000
_cell.length_c   1.000
_cell.angle_alpha   90.00
_cell.angle_beta   90.00
_cell.angle_gamma   90.00
#
_symmetry.space_group_name_H-M   'P 1'
#
loop_
_entity.id
_entity.type
_entity.pdbx_description
1 polymer ?
#
loop_
_entity_poly.entity_id
_entity_poly.type
_entity_poly.pdbx_seq_one_letter_code
_entity_poly.pdbx_strand_id
1 'polypeptide(L)'
;RVGIAAVKYADLRNDRRTDYIFSWDKMLALTGNTAPYMMYAYARIRSIYRKAAERIGSPDVYAPGVRLTLIEPAELALGLRLARLRETIDVIAADLEPHVLCTYLYELAGDFMRFYETCPVLRAPDDATRLSRLRLCDLTARTLKLGLWLLGIETIERM
;
A
#
# COMPACT_ATOMS: atom_id res chain seq x y z
N ARG A 1 14.19 -11.40 5.94
CA ARG A 1 13.75 -10.24 5.15
C ARG A 1 13.02 -9.23 6.03
N VAL A 2 11.98 -9.62 6.80
CA VAL A 2 11.20 -8.69 7.64
C VAL A 2 12.07 -7.91 8.63
N GLY A 3 13.00 -8.57 9.34
CA GLY A 3 13.89 -7.90 10.30
C GLY A 3 14.79 -6.84 9.65
N ILE A 4 15.40 -7.15 8.48
CA ILE A 4 16.22 -6.17 7.74
C ILE A 4 15.36 -4.99 7.27
N ALA A 5 14.16 -5.27 6.77
CA ALA A 5 13.21 -4.24 6.37
C ALA A 5 12.82 -3.33 7.55
N ALA A 6 12.58 -3.91 8.73
CA ALA A 6 12.20 -3.17 9.93
C ALA A 6 13.30 -2.18 10.36
N VAL A 7 14.56 -2.61 10.36
CA VAL A 7 15.70 -1.72 10.69
C VAL A 7 15.85 -0.59 9.68
N LYS A 8 15.90 -0.92 8.38
CA LYS A 8 15.99 0.09 7.31
C LYS A 8 14.87 1.13 7.38
N TYR A 9 13.64 0.65 7.53
CA TYR A 9 12.47 1.53 7.55
C TYR A 9 12.43 2.40 8.80
N ALA A 10 12.80 1.85 9.96
CA ALA A 10 12.84 2.61 11.19
C ALA A 10 13.84 3.78 11.14
N ASP A 11 14.92 3.60 10.43
CA ASP A 11 15.92 4.65 10.17
C ASP A 11 15.37 5.71 9.20
N LEU A 12 14.85 5.25 8.06
CA LEU A 12 14.39 6.12 6.98
C LEU A 12 13.09 6.88 7.28
N ARG A 13 12.25 6.40 8.21
CA ARG A 13 10.99 7.06 8.57
C ARG A 13 11.15 8.31 9.43
N ASN A 14 12.32 8.49 10.04
CA ASN A 14 12.62 9.65 10.86
C ASN A 14 13.28 10.75 10.01
N ASP A 15 13.01 12.01 10.33
CA ASP A 15 13.77 13.10 9.74
C ASP A 15 15.25 12.94 10.11
N ARG A 16 16.12 12.84 9.11
CA ARG A 16 17.57 12.64 9.28
C ARG A 16 18.27 13.74 10.09
N ARG A 17 17.59 14.85 10.33
CA ARG A 17 18.08 15.99 11.12
C ARG A 17 17.69 15.91 12.58
N THR A 18 16.93 14.90 12.99
CA THR A 18 16.44 14.75 14.36
C THR A 18 16.89 13.42 14.96
N ASP A 19 17.17 13.43 16.26
CA ASP A 19 17.42 12.19 17.00
C ASP A 19 16.13 11.39 17.19
N TYR A 20 16.28 10.06 17.26
CA TYR A 20 15.16 9.18 17.60
C TYR A 20 15.56 8.13 18.62
N ILE A 21 14.60 7.67 19.42
CA ILE A 21 14.82 6.60 20.39
C ILE A 21 14.58 5.26 19.71
N PHE A 22 15.64 4.45 19.65
CA PHE A 22 15.58 3.09 19.13
C PHE A 22 14.74 2.17 20.03
N SER A 23 13.85 1.37 19.45
CA SER A 23 13.05 0.38 20.15
C SER A 23 12.71 -0.79 19.24
N TRP A 24 13.18 -1.98 19.58
CA TRP A 24 12.86 -3.21 18.84
C TRP A 24 11.36 -3.47 18.74
N ASP A 25 10.63 -3.34 19.84
CA ASP A 25 9.19 -3.59 19.88
C ASP A 25 8.42 -2.67 18.92
N LYS A 26 8.80 -1.38 18.89
CA LYS A 26 8.20 -0.41 17.97
C LYS A 26 8.53 -0.67 16.50
N MET A 27 9.73 -1.14 16.21
CA MET A 27 10.19 -1.40 14.83
C MET A 27 9.56 -2.63 14.22
N LEU A 28 9.34 -3.68 15.04
CA LEU A 28 8.79 -4.96 14.62
C LEU A 28 7.26 -5.04 14.72
N ALA A 29 6.62 -3.99 15.22
CA ALA A 29 5.18 -3.94 15.35
C ALA A 29 4.47 -4.08 14.00
N LEU A 30 3.39 -4.87 13.97
CA LEU A 30 2.49 -5.02 12.83
C LEU A 30 1.47 -3.88 12.72
N THR A 31 1.65 -2.81 13.49
CA THR A 31 0.79 -1.63 13.52
C THR A 31 1.66 -0.37 13.50
N GLY A 32 1.08 0.76 13.08
CA GLY A 32 1.80 2.03 13.00
C GLY A 32 2.71 2.14 11.77
N ASN A 33 3.53 3.18 11.75
CA ASN A 33 4.43 3.47 10.62
C ASN A 33 5.68 2.58 10.66
N THR A 34 5.55 1.31 10.24
CA THR A 34 6.58 0.27 10.30
C THR A 34 6.66 -0.52 8.99
N ALA A 35 7.83 -1.09 8.66
CA ALA A 35 7.95 -1.97 7.49
C ALA A 35 7.06 -3.21 7.58
N PRO A 36 6.96 -3.91 8.72
CA PRO A 36 6.03 -5.04 8.85
C PRO A 36 4.58 -4.67 8.51
N TYR A 37 4.10 -3.50 8.91
CA TYR A 37 2.75 -3.04 8.57
C TYR A 37 2.57 -2.83 7.06
N MET A 38 3.54 -2.19 6.38
CA MET A 38 3.49 -2.00 4.93
C MET A 38 3.54 -3.33 4.18
N MET A 39 4.41 -4.24 4.63
CA MET A 39 4.51 -5.59 4.06
C MET A 39 3.23 -6.40 4.27
N TYR A 40 2.60 -6.28 5.44
CA TYR A 40 1.31 -6.89 5.72
C TYR A 40 0.21 -6.37 4.79
N ALA A 41 0.13 -5.05 4.58
CA ALA A 41 -0.85 -4.46 3.65
C ALA A 41 -0.64 -5.01 2.22
N TYR A 42 0.60 -5.06 1.74
CA TYR A 42 0.93 -5.65 0.44
C TYR A 42 0.53 -7.14 0.37
N ALA A 43 0.94 -7.96 1.34
CA ALA A 43 0.64 -9.39 1.37
C ALA A 43 -0.88 -9.66 1.41
N ARG A 44 -1.65 -8.78 2.09
CA ARG A 44 -3.11 -8.81 2.12
C ARG A 44 -3.70 -8.63 0.73
N ILE A 45 -3.23 -7.64 -0.04
CA ILE A 45 -3.66 -7.43 -1.42
C ILE A 45 -3.35 -8.67 -2.27
N ARG A 46 -2.15 -9.22 -2.14
CA ARG A 46 -1.78 -10.45 -2.87
C ARG A 46 -2.69 -11.63 -2.52
N SER A 47 -3.14 -11.70 -1.26
CA SER A 47 -4.13 -12.71 -0.82
C SER A 47 -5.51 -12.49 -1.48
N ILE A 48 -5.95 -11.23 -1.66
CA ILE A 48 -7.20 -10.92 -2.38
C ILE A 48 -7.12 -11.46 -3.81
N TYR A 49 -6.01 -11.21 -4.51
CA TYR A 49 -5.81 -11.68 -5.88
C TYR A 49 -5.77 -13.21 -5.98
N ARG A 50 -5.12 -13.91 -5.05
CA ARG A 50 -5.16 -15.39 -5.02
C ARG A 50 -6.59 -15.92 -4.87
N LYS A 51 -7.36 -15.33 -3.95
CA LYS A 51 -8.77 -15.71 -3.74
C LYS A 51 -9.65 -15.33 -4.94
N ALA A 52 -9.35 -14.22 -5.63
CA ALA A 52 -10.04 -13.87 -6.89
C ALA A 52 -9.78 -14.94 -7.96
N ALA A 53 -8.53 -15.33 -8.16
CA ALA A 53 -8.15 -16.35 -9.12
C ALA A 53 -8.85 -17.70 -8.88
N GLU A 54 -9.00 -18.11 -7.62
CA GLU A 54 -9.70 -19.34 -7.23
C GLU A 54 -11.23 -19.27 -7.51
N ARG A 55 -11.85 -18.10 -7.41
CA ARG A 55 -13.32 -17.94 -7.48
C ARG A 55 -13.84 -17.57 -8.86
N ILE A 56 -13.13 -16.71 -9.57
CA ILE A 56 -13.59 -16.07 -10.81
C ILE A 56 -12.55 -16.16 -11.94
N GLY A 57 -11.46 -16.93 -11.75
CA GLY A 57 -10.31 -16.89 -12.63
C GLY A 57 -9.42 -15.67 -12.37
N SER A 58 -8.33 -15.55 -13.15
CA SER A 58 -7.43 -14.40 -13.04
C SER A 58 -8.00 -13.19 -13.80
N PRO A 59 -8.66 -12.23 -13.13
CA PRO A 59 -9.31 -11.12 -13.83
C PRO A 59 -8.27 -10.17 -14.40
N ASP A 60 -8.43 -9.80 -15.67
CA ASP A 60 -7.70 -8.70 -16.27
C ASP A 60 -8.37 -7.37 -15.90
N VAL A 61 -7.85 -6.73 -14.85
CA VAL A 61 -8.38 -5.46 -14.35
C VAL A 61 -8.03 -4.26 -15.25
N TYR A 62 -7.22 -4.48 -16.30
CA TYR A 62 -6.84 -3.50 -17.30
C TYR A 62 -7.44 -3.78 -18.68
N ALA A 63 -8.30 -4.79 -18.80
CA ALA A 63 -8.98 -5.11 -20.06
C ALA A 63 -9.75 -3.90 -20.61
N PRO A 64 -9.88 -3.80 -21.95
CA PRO A 64 -10.71 -2.76 -22.56
C PRO A 64 -12.14 -2.78 -21.99
N GLY A 65 -12.64 -1.61 -21.58
CA GLY A 65 -13.97 -1.46 -20.98
C GLY A 65 -14.01 -1.55 -19.46
N VAL A 66 -12.97 -2.03 -18.78
CA VAL A 66 -12.87 -1.95 -17.31
C VAL A 66 -12.64 -0.50 -16.92
N ARG A 67 -13.62 0.11 -16.24
CA ARG A 67 -13.52 1.48 -15.74
C ARG A 67 -13.19 1.48 -14.26
N LEU A 68 -12.35 2.43 -13.82
CA LEU A 68 -12.16 2.72 -12.41
C LEU A 68 -13.29 3.65 -11.96
N THR A 69 -14.21 3.13 -11.16
CA THR A 69 -15.35 3.87 -10.61
C THR A 69 -15.17 3.98 -9.10
N LEU A 70 -15.20 5.19 -8.58
CA LEU A 70 -15.02 5.50 -7.17
C LEU A 70 -16.32 6.09 -6.64
N ILE A 71 -17.14 5.30 -5.96
CA ILE A 71 -18.47 5.70 -5.44
C ILE A 71 -18.42 5.89 -3.93
N GLU A 72 -17.82 4.92 -3.23
CA GLU A 72 -17.74 4.96 -1.78
C GLU A 72 -16.66 5.95 -1.29
N PRO A 73 -16.87 6.63 -0.17
CA PRO A 73 -15.89 7.58 0.37
C PRO A 73 -14.49 6.96 0.56
N ALA A 74 -14.41 5.68 0.95
CA ALA A 74 -13.13 4.99 1.13
C ALA A 74 -12.44 4.69 -0.21
N GLU A 75 -13.19 4.41 -1.29
CA GLU A 75 -12.66 4.25 -2.65
C GLU A 75 -12.07 5.58 -3.15
N LEU A 76 -12.79 6.68 -2.93
CA LEU A 76 -12.33 8.01 -3.32
C LEU A 76 -11.08 8.43 -2.55
N ALA A 77 -11.05 8.24 -1.23
CA ALA A 77 -9.89 8.54 -0.40
C ALA A 77 -8.64 7.79 -0.86
N LEU A 78 -8.77 6.48 -1.11
CA LEU A 78 -7.68 5.65 -1.61
C LEU A 78 -7.23 6.09 -3.02
N GLY A 79 -8.17 6.39 -3.92
CA GLY A 79 -7.86 6.90 -5.26
C GLY A 79 -7.11 8.23 -5.24
N LEU A 80 -7.52 9.17 -4.41
CA LEU A 80 -6.84 10.46 -4.21
C LEU A 80 -5.43 10.27 -3.63
N ARG A 81 -5.27 9.35 -2.67
CA ARG A 81 -3.94 9.03 -2.13
C ARG A 81 -3.01 8.47 -3.21
N LEU A 82 -3.48 7.56 -4.04
CA LEU A 82 -2.72 7.01 -5.15
C LEU A 82 -2.29 8.09 -6.16
N ALA A 83 -3.17 9.05 -6.46
CA ALA A 83 -2.88 10.14 -7.38
C ALA A 83 -1.75 11.07 -6.90
N ARG A 84 -1.52 11.16 -5.58
CA ARG A 84 -0.47 12.00 -4.96
C ARG A 84 0.93 11.40 -5.01
N LEU A 85 1.10 10.18 -5.52
CA LEU A 85 2.43 9.55 -5.58
C LEU A 85 3.45 10.43 -6.31
N ARG A 86 3.07 11.01 -7.44
CA ARG A 86 3.96 11.85 -8.23
C ARG A 86 4.43 13.08 -7.44
N GLU A 87 3.49 13.81 -6.85
CA GLU A 87 3.78 14.97 -6.00
C GLU A 87 4.75 14.61 -4.86
N THR A 88 4.50 13.45 -4.21
CA THR A 88 5.38 12.95 -3.15
C THR A 88 6.80 12.68 -3.66
N ILE A 89 6.95 12.07 -4.82
CA ILE A 89 8.27 11.80 -5.42
C ILE A 89 8.98 13.11 -5.81
N ASP A 90 8.26 14.08 -6.35
CA ASP A 90 8.82 15.38 -6.73
C ASP A 90 9.39 16.12 -5.49
N VAL A 91 8.67 16.09 -4.36
CA VAL A 91 9.14 16.65 -3.07
C VAL A 91 10.40 15.93 -2.59
N ILE A 92 10.39 14.59 -2.59
CA ILE A 92 11.54 13.79 -2.13
C ILE A 92 12.77 14.03 -3.01
N ALA A 93 12.58 14.17 -4.31
CA ALA A 93 13.68 14.44 -5.25
C ALA A 93 14.31 15.83 -5.02
N ALA A 94 13.51 16.81 -4.61
CA ALA A 94 13.98 18.15 -4.31
C ALA A 94 14.72 18.23 -2.97
N ASP A 95 14.14 17.62 -1.91
CA ASP A 95 14.59 17.83 -0.53
C ASP A 95 15.48 16.69 -0.01
N LEU A 96 15.52 15.56 -0.71
CA LEU A 96 16.24 14.33 -0.33
C LEU A 96 15.81 13.80 1.06
N GLU A 97 14.50 13.85 1.35
CA GLU A 97 13.91 13.47 2.63
C GLU A 97 13.09 12.17 2.53
N PRO A 98 13.71 10.98 2.72
CA PRO A 98 13.03 9.69 2.55
C PRO A 98 11.87 9.47 3.55
N HIS A 99 11.86 10.16 4.71
CA HIS A 99 10.78 10.05 5.67
C HIS A 99 9.42 10.52 5.11
N VAL A 100 9.43 11.42 4.11
CA VAL A 100 8.22 11.84 3.39
C VAL A 100 7.59 10.65 2.65
N LEU A 101 8.43 9.79 2.01
CA LEU A 101 7.93 8.58 1.37
C LEU A 101 7.37 7.58 2.40
N CYS A 102 8.06 7.41 3.53
CA CYS A 102 7.58 6.53 4.60
C CYS A 102 6.20 6.97 5.11
N THR A 103 6.01 8.26 5.32
CA THR A 103 4.72 8.83 5.74
C THR A 103 3.64 8.58 4.69
N TYR A 104 3.94 8.85 3.42
CA TYR A 104 3.00 8.59 2.31
C TYR A 104 2.59 7.10 2.25
N LEU A 105 3.55 6.17 2.34
CA LEU A 105 3.26 4.73 2.30
C LEU A 105 2.41 4.28 3.49
N TYR A 106 2.65 4.83 4.67
CA TYR A 106 1.86 4.56 5.87
C TYR A 106 0.41 5.03 5.71
N GLU A 107 0.22 6.24 5.22
CA GLU A 107 -1.11 6.79 4.95
C GLU A 107 -1.83 6.00 3.85
N LEU A 108 -1.12 5.60 2.77
CA LEU A 108 -1.66 4.76 1.71
C LEU A 108 -2.13 3.39 2.24
N ALA A 109 -1.30 2.76 3.08
CA ALA A 109 -1.67 1.48 3.70
C ALA A 109 -2.88 1.64 4.63
N GLY A 110 -2.98 2.72 5.38
CA GLY A 110 -4.12 3.04 6.23
C GLY A 110 -5.42 3.25 5.43
N ASP A 111 -5.35 4.03 4.34
CA ASP A 111 -6.49 4.25 3.44
C ASP A 111 -6.93 2.94 2.77
N PHE A 112 -5.97 2.08 2.37
CA PHE A 112 -6.26 0.74 1.86
C PHE A 112 -6.96 -0.15 2.90
N MET A 113 -6.51 -0.17 4.14
CA MET A 113 -7.14 -0.98 5.19
C MET A 113 -8.58 -0.54 5.44
N ARG A 114 -8.85 0.77 5.49
CA ARG A 114 -10.21 1.31 5.62
C ARG A 114 -11.09 0.92 4.42
N PHE A 115 -10.55 1.07 3.20
CA PHE A 115 -11.24 0.61 1.98
C PHE A 115 -11.56 -0.89 2.05
N TYR A 116 -10.61 -1.72 2.45
CA TYR A 116 -10.80 -3.15 2.53
C TYR A 116 -11.87 -3.58 3.55
N GLU A 117 -11.99 -2.85 4.66
CA GLU A 117 -12.98 -3.11 5.71
C GLU A 117 -14.39 -2.67 5.30
N THR A 118 -14.51 -1.57 4.58
CA THR A 118 -15.81 -0.97 4.25
C THR A 118 -16.33 -1.33 2.87
N CYS A 119 -15.45 -1.70 1.93
CA CYS A 119 -15.79 -1.99 0.53
C CYS A 119 -15.48 -3.46 0.19
N PRO A 120 -16.44 -4.39 0.30
CA PRO A 120 -16.22 -5.79 -0.04
C PRO A 120 -15.73 -5.95 -1.48
N VAL A 121 -14.50 -6.45 -1.68
CA VAL A 121 -13.91 -6.58 -3.02
C VAL A 121 -14.48 -7.77 -3.77
N LEU A 122 -14.35 -8.99 -3.18
CA LEU A 122 -14.78 -10.24 -3.84
C LEU A 122 -16.28 -10.50 -3.74
N ARG A 123 -16.98 -9.76 -2.86
CA ARG A 123 -18.43 -9.81 -2.66
C ARG A 123 -19.09 -8.49 -3.10
N ALA A 124 -18.49 -7.78 -4.05
CA ALA A 124 -19.06 -6.58 -4.62
C ALA A 124 -20.44 -6.87 -5.25
N PRO A 125 -21.34 -5.88 -5.33
CA PRO A 125 -22.72 -6.07 -5.80
C PRO A 125 -22.80 -6.53 -7.24
N ASP A 126 -21.82 -6.17 -8.08
CA ASP A 126 -21.73 -6.51 -9.48
C ASP A 126 -20.29 -6.66 -9.96
N ASP A 127 -20.09 -7.17 -11.19
CA ASP A 127 -18.80 -7.42 -11.78
C ASP A 127 -18.01 -6.15 -12.08
N ALA A 128 -18.67 -5.09 -12.49
CA ALA A 128 -18.02 -3.82 -12.80
C ALA A 128 -17.41 -3.19 -11.53
N THR A 129 -18.18 -3.16 -10.44
CA THR A 129 -17.71 -2.72 -9.12
C THR A 129 -16.57 -3.61 -8.62
N ARG A 130 -16.69 -4.94 -8.78
CA ARG A 130 -15.64 -5.87 -8.38
C ARG A 130 -14.33 -5.63 -9.12
N LEU A 131 -14.37 -5.46 -10.43
CA LEU A 131 -13.18 -5.18 -11.25
C LEU A 131 -12.56 -3.82 -10.92
N SER A 132 -13.38 -2.79 -10.69
CA SER A 132 -12.94 -1.49 -10.24
C SER A 132 -12.18 -1.59 -8.90
N ARG A 133 -12.75 -2.29 -7.91
CA ARG A 133 -12.13 -2.51 -6.59
C ARG A 133 -10.84 -3.34 -6.66
N LEU A 134 -10.81 -4.37 -7.50
CA LEU A 134 -9.59 -5.14 -7.76
C LEU A 134 -8.52 -4.25 -8.41
N ARG A 135 -8.89 -3.37 -9.34
CA ARG A 135 -7.94 -2.42 -9.94
C ARG A 135 -7.37 -1.46 -8.91
N LEU A 136 -8.16 -0.95 -7.96
CA LEU A 136 -7.66 -0.17 -6.82
C LEU A 136 -6.67 -0.97 -5.97
N CYS A 137 -6.97 -2.24 -5.69
CA CYS A 137 -6.06 -3.14 -4.99
C CYS A 137 -4.73 -3.28 -5.73
N ASP A 138 -4.75 -3.49 -7.07
CA ASP A 138 -3.52 -3.63 -7.86
C ASP A 138 -2.68 -2.35 -7.85
N LEU A 139 -3.31 -1.20 -8.09
CA LEU A 139 -2.62 0.08 -8.03
C LEU A 139 -1.97 0.31 -6.66
N THR A 140 -2.67 -0.01 -5.58
CA THR A 140 -2.14 0.08 -4.22
C THR A 140 -0.94 -0.85 -4.00
N ALA A 141 -1.05 -2.12 -4.44
CA ALA A 141 0.06 -3.07 -4.32
C ALA A 141 1.30 -2.61 -5.10
N ARG A 142 1.12 -2.14 -6.32
CA ARG A 142 2.21 -1.62 -7.16
C ARG A 142 2.86 -0.39 -6.53
N THR A 143 2.08 0.52 -5.97
CA THR A 143 2.58 1.73 -5.30
C THR A 143 3.34 1.39 -4.03
N LEU A 144 2.81 0.49 -3.17
CA LEU A 144 3.51 0.00 -1.97
C LEU A 144 4.82 -0.70 -2.35
N LYS A 145 4.80 -1.56 -3.36
CA LYS A 145 5.99 -2.27 -3.85
C LYS A 145 7.04 -1.31 -4.37
N LEU A 146 6.64 -0.34 -5.20
CA LEU A 146 7.54 0.67 -5.74
C LEU A 146 8.14 1.55 -4.62
N GLY A 147 7.30 2.06 -3.72
CA GLY A 147 7.78 2.91 -2.64
C GLY A 147 8.73 2.19 -1.69
N LEU A 148 8.43 0.95 -1.31
CA LEU A 148 9.34 0.14 -0.50
C LEU A 148 10.65 -0.17 -1.24
N TRP A 149 10.58 -0.46 -2.53
CA TRP A 149 11.77 -0.69 -3.36
C TRP A 149 12.67 0.56 -3.45
N LEU A 150 12.09 1.76 -3.57
CA LEU A 150 12.83 3.03 -3.53
C LEU A 150 13.56 3.24 -2.18
N LEU A 151 13.04 2.68 -1.09
CA LEU A 151 13.68 2.65 0.23
C LEU A 151 14.68 1.48 0.38
N GLY A 152 14.94 0.70 -0.68
CA GLY A 152 15.80 -0.49 -0.63
C GLY A 152 15.20 -1.65 0.16
N ILE A 153 13.87 -1.75 0.23
CA ILE A 153 13.12 -2.76 0.98
C ILE A 153 12.33 -3.64 0.00
N GLU A 154 12.56 -4.96 0.09
CA GLU A 154 11.81 -5.94 -0.70
C GLU A 154 10.47 -6.27 -0.04
N THR A 155 9.43 -6.44 -0.86
CA THR A 155 8.12 -6.94 -0.41
C THR A 155 8.10 -8.46 -0.30
N ILE A 156 7.13 -8.99 0.44
CA ILE A 156 6.88 -10.44 0.56
C ILE A 156 5.45 -10.76 0.12
N GLU A 157 5.30 -11.86 -0.60
CA GLU A 157 4.00 -12.27 -1.17
C GLU A 157 3.04 -12.89 -0.13
N ARG A 158 3.59 -13.37 0.99
CA ARG A 158 2.84 -13.98 2.10
C ARG A 158 3.47 -13.57 3.43
N MET A 159 2.63 -13.34 4.41
CA MET A 159 3.01 -13.01 5.77
C MET A 159 2.12 -13.79 6.74
#